data_49cb8f69d1bb3df84b99415dffb0ec9e
#
_entry.id   49cb8f69d1bb3df84b99415dffb0ec9e
#
_cell.length_a   1.000
_cell.length_b   1.000
_cell.length_c   1.000
_cell.angle_alpha   90.00
_cell.angle_beta   90.00
_cell.angle_gamma   90.00
#
_symmetry.space_group_name_H-M   'P 1'
#
loop_
_entity.id
_entity.type
_entity.pdbx_description
1 polymer ?
#
loop_
_entity_poly.entity_id
_entity_poly.type
_entity_poly.pdbx_seq_one_letter_code
_entity_poly.pdbx_strand_id
1 'polypeptide(L)'
;MRHQLNTKLACKEIKILVRSIDETKQMKVVLVAPEIPHNTGAIGRTCVALDLELILINPLGFDIDDANVARAGTRYWKYVNLSRYENWLDFIKSRKPKRKDMFFFEENGQNSFYKADYSKESYLVFGCESKGLPHEILE
;
A
#
# COMPACT_ATOMS: atom_id res chain seq x y z
N MET A 1 -13.52 -2.28 5.16
CA MET A 1 -14.33 -1.99 3.95
C MET A 1 -13.52 -2.31 2.71
N ARG A 2 -14.09 -3.05 1.79
CA ARG A 2 -13.40 -3.47 0.57
C ARG A 2 -13.74 -2.53 -0.59
N HIS A 3 -12.72 -2.13 -1.35
CA HIS A 3 -12.88 -1.23 -2.48
C HIS A 3 -12.37 -1.89 -3.75
N GLN A 4 -13.07 -1.63 -4.86
CA GLN A 4 -12.68 -2.15 -6.15
C GLN A 4 -11.40 -1.46 -6.64
N LEU A 5 -10.38 -2.26 -7.02
CA LEU A 5 -9.10 -1.75 -7.46
C LEU A 5 -8.47 -2.69 -8.48
N ASN A 6 -7.90 -2.11 -9.51
CA ASN A 6 -7.00 -2.83 -10.41
C ASN A 6 -5.58 -2.66 -9.86
N THR A 7 -4.97 -3.75 -9.38
CA THR A 7 -3.63 -3.72 -8.77
C THR A 7 -2.56 -3.18 -9.72
N LYS A 8 -2.73 -3.36 -11.02
CA LYS A 8 -1.78 -2.85 -12.02
C LYS A 8 -1.74 -1.33 -12.09
N LEU A 9 -2.77 -0.67 -11.56
CA LEU A 9 -2.90 0.78 -11.58
C LEU A 9 -2.76 1.41 -10.18
N ALA A 10 -2.22 0.66 -9.20
CA ALA A 10 -2.13 1.11 -7.82
C ALA A 10 -1.52 2.53 -7.67
N CYS A 11 -0.42 2.80 -8.38
CA CYS A 11 0.21 4.12 -8.30
C CYS A 11 -0.71 5.24 -8.78
N LYS A 12 -1.47 4.99 -9.84
CA LYS A 12 -2.42 5.96 -10.39
C LYS A 12 -3.56 6.22 -9.41
N GLU A 13 -4.12 5.15 -8.85
CA GLU A 13 -5.20 5.25 -7.88
C GLU A 13 -4.77 5.97 -6.62
N ILE A 14 -3.57 5.68 -6.11
CA ILE A 14 -3.01 6.37 -4.95
C ILE A 14 -2.92 7.88 -5.25
N LYS A 15 -2.41 8.26 -6.40
CA LYS A 15 -2.31 9.68 -6.79
C LYS A 15 -3.67 10.36 -6.85
N ILE A 16 -4.67 9.67 -7.38
CA ILE A 16 -6.04 10.21 -7.48
C ILE A 16 -6.61 10.43 -6.07
N LEU A 17 -6.49 9.43 -5.19
CA LEU A 17 -6.99 9.52 -3.82
C LEU A 17 -6.33 10.66 -3.06
N VAL A 18 -5.01 10.79 -3.18
CA VAL A 18 -4.27 11.82 -2.48
C VAL A 18 -4.69 13.22 -2.93
N ARG A 19 -4.97 13.41 -4.23
CA ARG A 19 -5.42 14.69 -4.75
C ARG A 19 -6.80 15.12 -4.27
N SER A 20 -7.61 14.16 -3.83
CA SER A 20 -8.96 14.44 -3.36
C SER A 20 -9.03 14.82 -1.88
N ILE A 21 -7.90 14.76 -1.16
CA ILE A 21 -7.84 14.98 0.29
C ILE A 21 -6.75 16.00 0.61
N ASP A 22 -7.10 17.06 1.32
CA ASP A 22 -6.16 18.15 1.64
C ASP A 22 -5.10 17.76 2.67
N GLU A 23 -5.37 16.79 3.53
CA GLU A 23 -4.50 16.40 4.62
C GLU A 23 -3.90 15.00 4.41
N THR A 24 -3.29 14.76 3.25
CA THR A 24 -2.86 13.43 2.85
C THR A 24 -1.47 13.02 3.31
N LYS A 25 -0.70 13.94 3.84
CA LYS A 25 0.73 13.73 4.11
C LYS A 25 1.07 12.62 5.11
N GLN A 26 0.09 12.08 5.81
CA GLN A 26 0.30 11.01 6.79
C GLN A 26 -0.41 9.71 6.45
N MET A 27 -1.06 9.65 5.30
CA MET A 27 -1.62 8.38 4.84
C MET A 27 -0.50 7.36 4.65
N LYS A 28 -0.84 6.08 4.81
CA LYS A 28 0.10 4.98 4.71
C LYS A 28 -0.37 4.01 3.65
N VAL A 29 0.57 3.54 2.85
CA VAL A 29 0.32 2.50 1.86
C VAL A 29 0.87 1.20 2.42
N VAL A 30 0.05 0.17 2.47
CA VAL A 30 0.43 -1.15 3.00
C VAL A 30 0.38 -2.15 1.86
N LEU A 31 1.50 -2.81 1.59
CA LEU A 31 1.59 -3.88 0.61
C LEU A 31 1.75 -5.20 1.35
N VAL A 32 0.76 -6.08 1.20
CA VAL A 32 0.76 -7.39 1.86
C VAL A 32 1.37 -8.42 0.92
N ALA A 33 2.52 -8.95 1.32
CA ALA A 33 3.24 -10.00 0.59
C ALA A 33 3.46 -9.65 -0.91
N PRO A 34 4.02 -8.46 -1.23
CA PRO A 34 4.24 -8.08 -2.63
C PRO A 34 5.21 -9.04 -3.31
N GLU A 35 4.99 -9.31 -4.59
CA GLU A 35 5.73 -10.32 -5.34
C GLU A 35 6.69 -9.72 -6.37
N ILE A 36 6.34 -8.57 -6.94
CA ILE A 36 7.07 -8.00 -8.07
C ILE A 36 7.89 -6.78 -7.62
N PRO A 37 9.24 -6.87 -7.65
CA PRO A 37 10.10 -5.80 -7.13
C PRO A 37 9.89 -4.47 -7.86
N HIS A 38 9.66 -4.50 -9.17
CA HIS A 38 9.43 -3.30 -9.97
C HIS A 38 8.19 -2.54 -9.47
N ASN A 39 7.10 -3.26 -9.17
CA ASN A 39 5.87 -2.64 -8.70
C ASN A 39 6.07 -1.99 -7.32
N THR A 40 6.77 -2.67 -6.43
CA THR A 40 7.08 -2.11 -5.11
C THR A 40 7.94 -0.85 -5.22
N GLY A 41 8.93 -0.86 -6.10
CA GLY A 41 9.77 0.31 -6.34
C GLY A 41 8.98 1.49 -6.89
N ALA A 42 8.08 1.25 -7.83
CA ALA A 42 7.24 2.28 -8.42
C ALA A 42 6.28 2.89 -7.38
N ILE A 43 5.69 2.04 -6.54
CA ILE A 43 4.83 2.50 -5.44
C ILE A 43 5.64 3.32 -4.43
N GLY A 44 6.87 2.89 -4.11
CA GLY A 44 7.77 3.63 -3.23
C GLY A 44 8.06 5.03 -3.76
N ARG A 45 8.32 5.15 -5.07
CA ARG A 45 8.52 6.45 -5.71
C ARG A 45 7.29 7.34 -5.56
N THR A 46 6.12 6.77 -5.75
CA THR A 46 4.85 7.50 -5.57
C THR A 46 4.71 7.97 -4.13
N CYS A 47 5.03 7.12 -3.16
CA CYS A 47 4.98 7.48 -1.74
C CYS A 47 5.90 8.63 -1.40
N VAL A 48 7.13 8.65 -1.95
CA VAL A 48 8.04 9.79 -1.76
C VAL A 48 7.45 11.06 -2.31
N ALA A 49 6.93 11.01 -3.54
CA ALA A 49 6.36 12.19 -4.21
C ALA A 49 5.18 12.78 -3.44
N LEU A 50 4.41 11.95 -2.76
CA LEU A 50 3.20 12.34 -2.04
C LEU A 50 3.37 12.39 -0.52
N ASP A 51 4.58 12.18 -0.03
CA ASP A 51 4.92 12.20 1.40
C ASP A 51 4.10 11.19 2.21
N LEU A 52 4.06 9.94 1.72
CA LEU A 52 3.35 8.83 2.36
C LEU A 52 4.35 7.82 2.91
N GLU A 53 3.97 7.15 4.00
CA GLU A 53 4.73 6.01 4.50
C GLU A 53 4.39 4.77 3.68
N LEU A 54 5.41 3.95 3.37
CA LEU A 54 5.23 2.65 2.73
C LEU A 54 5.50 1.55 3.76
N ILE A 55 4.51 0.68 3.96
CA ILE A 55 4.59 -0.44 4.88
C ILE A 55 4.57 -1.73 4.08
N LEU A 56 5.57 -2.59 4.28
CA LEU A 56 5.65 -3.90 3.63
C LEU A 56 5.42 -4.98 4.66
N ILE A 57 4.50 -5.88 4.34
CA ILE A 57 4.19 -7.05 5.18
C ILE A 57 4.81 -8.28 4.53
N ASN A 58 5.73 -8.94 5.23
CA ASN A 58 6.37 -10.17 4.75
C ASN A 58 5.35 -11.32 4.67
N PRO A 59 5.59 -12.36 3.85
CA PRO A 59 6.82 -12.56 3.09
C PRO A 59 6.85 -11.70 1.82
N LEU A 60 8.05 -11.27 1.42
CA LEU A 60 8.25 -10.61 0.14
C LEU A 60 8.64 -11.67 -0.90
N GLY A 61 8.13 -11.53 -2.12
CA GLY A 61 8.52 -12.40 -3.24
C GLY A 61 9.87 -12.06 -3.85
N PHE A 62 10.63 -11.17 -3.20
CA PHE A 62 11.93 -10.69 -3.70
C PHE A 62 12.75 -10.15 -2.53
N ASP A 63 14.04 -9.90 -2.77
CA ASP A 63 14.90 -9.22 -1.81
C ASP A 63 14.67 -7.72 -1.91
N ILE A 64 14.52 -7.04 -0.78
CA ILE A 64 14.30 -5.59 -0.75
C ILE A 64 15.49 -4.82 -1.37
N ASP A 65 16.68 -5.43 -1.36
CA ASP A 65 17.86 -4.86 -1.99
C ASP A 65 17.96 -5.20 -3.48
N ASP A 66 16.93 -5.83 -4.05
CA ASP A 66 16.89 -6.15 -5.48
C ASP A 66 17.04 -4.87 -6.31
N ALA A 67 17.92 -4.95 -7.32
CA ALA A 67 18.21 -3.80 -8.19
C ALA A 67 16.95 -3.30 -8.91
N ASN A 68 15.97 -4.16 -9.16
CA ASN A 68 14.71 -3.76 -9.81
C ASN A 68 13.85 -2.88 -8.93
N VAL A 69 13.91 -3.05 -7.59
CA VAL A 69 13.24 -2.15 -6.65
C VAL A 69 13.83 -0.75 -6.78
N ALA A 70 15.15 -0.65 -6.67
CA ALA A 70 15.85 0.64 -6.75
C ALA A 70 15.66 1.29 -8.12
N ARG A 71 15.71 0.50 -9.20
CA ARG A 71 15.54 1.00 -10.57
C ARG A 71 14.14 1.57 -10.80
N ALA A 72 13.10 0.88 -10.34
CA ALA A 72 11.72 1.35 -10.47
C ALA A 72 11.44 2.55 -9.58
N GLY A 73 12.01 2.59 -8.39
CA GLY A 73 11.94 3.73 -7.49
C GLY A 73 12.82 4.90 -7.90
N THR A 74 13.71 4.68 -8.86
CA THR A 74 14.69 5.62 -9.37
C THR A 74 15.56 6.16 -8.22
N ARG A 75 16.05 7.38 -8.31
CA ARG A 75 16.83 8.01 -7.24
C ARG A 75 16.01 8.27 -5.97
N TYR A 76 14.68 8.07 -6.01
CA TYR A 76 13.82 8.34 -4.88
C TYR A 76 13.73 7.20 -3.88
N TRP A 77 14.10 5.97 -4.28
CA TRP A 77 13.97 4.80 -3.39
C TRP A 77 14.63 5.00 -2.04
N LYS A 78 15.80 5.62 -1.98
CA LYS A 78 16.52 5.86 -0.73
C LYS A 78 15.81 6.83 0.23
N TYR A 79 14.81 7.56 -0.26
CA TYR A 79 14.04 8.51 0.56
C TYR A 79 12.69 7.95 1.00
N VAL A 80 12.36 6.73 0.63
CA VAL A 80 11.10 6.11 1.03
C VAL A 80 11.07 5.96 2.54
N ASN A 81 10.01 6.44 3.17
CA ASN A 81 9.74 6.19 4.57
C ASN A 81 9.18 4.77 4.67
N LEU A 82 10.07 3.80 4.89
CA LEU A 82 9.78 2.38 4.79
C LEU A 82 9.71 1.72 6.15
N SER A 83 8.64 0.96 6.38
CA SER A 83 8.50 0.09 7.54
C SER A 83 8.19 -1.33 7.07
N ARG A 84 8.68 -2.34 7.79
CA ARG A 84 8.45 -3.75 7.46
C ARG A 84 7.97 -4.50 8.69
N TYR A 85 7.09 -5.46 8.47
CA TYR A 85 6.57 -6.34 9.51
C TYR A 85 6.67 -7.79 9.07
N GLU A 86 6.91 -8.68 10.02
CA GLU A 86 7.09 -10.11 9.75
C GLU A 86 5.83 -10.77 9.17
N ASN A 87 4.66 -10.28 9.60
CA ASN A 87 3.38 -10.78 9.11
C ASN A 87 2.29 -9.77 9.46
N TRP A 88 1.08 -10.05 9.01
CA TRP A 88 -0.07 -9.19 9.24
C TRP A 88 -0.35 -8.97 10.73
N LEU A 89 -0.26 -10.05 11.52
CA LEU A 89 -0.53 -9.96 12.95
C LEU A 89 0.48 -9.05 13.66
N ASP A 90 1.75 -9.13 13.28
CA ASP A 90 2.80 -8.26 13.80
C ASP A 90 2.49 -6.79 13.52
N PHE A 91 2.06 -6.49 12.29
CA PHE A 91 1.63 -5.16 11.89
C PHE A 91 0.48 -4.66 12.75
N ILE A 92 -0.56 -5.48 12.92
CA ILE A 92 -1.74 -5.12 13.71
C ILE A 92 -1.37 -4.86 15.17
N LYS A 93 -0.52 -5.71 15.76
CA LYS A 93 -0.08 -5.55 17.14
C LYS A 93 0.76 -4.30 17.34
N SER A 94 1.61 -3.97 16.39
CA SER A 94 2.53 -2.83 16.49
C SER A 94 1.83 -1.50 16.25
N ARG A 95 0.98 -1.41 15.24
CA ARG A 95 0.35 -0.16 14.83
C ARG A 95 -1.02 0.06 15.44
N LYS A 96 -1.71 -1.01 15.78
CA LYS A 96 -3.08 -0.98 16.32
C LYS A 96 -3.99 -0.06 15.51
N PRO A 97 -4.05 -0.27 14.17
CA PRO A 97 -4.84 0.61 13.31
C PRO A 97 -6.32 0.48 13.66
N LYS A 98 -7.03 1.59 13.62
CA LYS A 98 -8.48 1.57 13.81
C LYS A 98 -9.13 1.01 12.54
N ARG A 99 -10.15 0.18 12.70
CA ARG A 99 -10.83 -0.44 11.57
C ARG A 99 -11.38 0.59 10.60
N LYS A 100 -11.88 1.70 11.09
CA LYS A 100 -12.41 2.78 10.26
C LYS A 100 -11.35 3.44 9.36
N ASP A 101 -10.06 3.29 9.71
CA ASP A 101 -8.97 3.90 8.98
C ASP A 101 -8.32 2.91 7.99
N MET A 102 -8.81 1.68 7.90
CA MET A 102 -8.26 0.65 7.03
C MET A 102 -9.14 0.45 5.81
N PHE A 103 -8.55 0.61 4.63
CA PHE A 103 -9.24 0.47 3.35
C PHE A 103 -8.54 -0.60 2.54
N PHE A 104 -9.28 -1.68 2.23
CA PHE A 104 -8.76 -2.85 1.52
C PHE A 104 -9.13 -2.79 0.05
N PHE A 105 -8.12 -2.86 -0.81
CA PHE A 105 -8.31 -2.75 -2.26
C PHE A 105 -8.12 -4.11 -2.93
N GLU A 106 -9.13 -4.56 -3.65
CA GLU A 106 -9.11 -5.81 -4.39
C GLU A 106 -9.99 -5.73 -5.63
N GLU A 107 -9.76 -6.61 -6.60
CA GLU A 107 -10.47 -6.60 -7.87
C GLU A 107 -11.99 -6.77 -7.72
N ASN A 108 -12.41 -7.58 -6.76
CA ASN A 108 -13.81 -7.89 -6.53
C ASN A 108 -14.43 -7.08 -5.40
N GLY A 109 -13.87 -5.94 -5.11
CA GLY A 109 -14.39 -5.04 -4.08
C GLY A 109 -15.79 -4.54 -4.43
N GLN A 110 -16.63 -4.41 -3.41
CA GLN A 110 -18.04 -4.03 -3.59
C GLN A 110 -18.26 -2.52 -3.64
N ASN A 111 -17.32 -1.76 -3.13
CA ASN A 111 -17.45 -0.30 -3.04
C ASN A 111 -16.45 0.39 -3.96
N SER A 112 -16.88 1.50 -4.56
CA SER A 112 -15.98 2.35 -5.34
C SER A 112 -14.97 3.01 -4.40
N PHE A 113 -13.68 2.97 -4.77
CA PHE A 113 -12.65 3.61 -3.97
C PHE A 113 -12.80 5.15 -3.93
N TYR A 114 -13.50 5.75 -4.89
CA TYR A 114 -13.76 7.19 -4.89
C TYR A 114 -14.74 7.64 -3.82
N LYS A 115 -15.59 6.73 -3.34
CA LYS A 115 -16.67 7.06 -2.39
C LYS A 115 -16.31 6.80 -0.94
N ALA A 116 -15.09 6.36 -0.67
CA ALA A 116 -14.66 6.09 0.70
C ALA A 116 -14.33 7.38 1.43
N ASP A 117 -14.47 7.35 2.74
CA ASP A 117 -14.19 8.50 3.60
C ASP A 117 -12.75 8.45 4.10
N TYR A 118 -11.83 8.81 3.24
CA TYR A 118 -10.39 8.79 3.54
C TYR A 118 -9.99 9.99 4.41
N SER A 119 -8.98 9.77 5.24
CA SER A 119 -8.36 10.81 6.06
C SER A 119 -6.84 10.63 6.06
N LYS A 120 -6.14 11.55 6.71
CA LYS A 120 -4.68 11.44 6.88
C LYS A 120 -4.27 10.21 7.70
N GLU A 121 -5.19 9.65 8.49
CA GLU A 121 -4.95 8.45 9.30
C GLU A 121 -5.13 7.15 8.52
N SER A 122 -5.55 7.22 7.27
CA SER A 122 -5.93 6.05 6.49
C SER A 122 -4.75 5.15 6.16
N TYR A 123 -4.99 3.85 6.19
CA TYR A 123 -4.12 2.81 5.67
C TYR A 123 -4.73 2.27 4.39
N LEU A 124 -4.03 2.42 3.29
CA LEU A 124 -4.46 1.89 2.00
C LEU A 124 -3.78 0.54 1.80
N VAL A 125 -4.54 -0.54 1.91
CA VAL A 125 -4.01 -1.90 1.98
C VAL A 125 -4.22 -2.63 0.65
N PHE A 126 -3.12 -3.06 0.05
CA PHE A 126 -3.09 -3.77 -1.23
C PHE A 126 -2.49 -5.15 -1.05
N GLY A 127 -3.06 -6.14 -1.76
CA GLY A 127 -2.54 -7.49 -1.76
C GLY A 127 -1.43 -7.71 -2.77
N CYS A 128 -0.97 -8.96 -2.88
CA CYS A 128 0.05 -9.31 -3.87
C CYS A 128 -0.53 -9.32 -5.29
N GLU A 129 0.36 -9.25 -6.28
CA GLU A 129 -0.03 -9.05 -7.68
C GLU A 129 -0.83 -10.22 -8.25
N SER A 130 -0.49 -11.46 -7.84
CA SER A 130 -1.13 -12.65 -8.40
C SER A 130 -2.40 -13.08 -7.68
N LYS A 131 -2.49 -12.88 -6.35
CA LYS A 131 -3.55 -13.45 -5.52
C LYS A 131 -4.41 -12.40 -4.79
N GLY A 132 -4.00 -11.14 -4.80
CA GLY A 132 -4.68 -10.11 -4.03
C GLY A 132 -4.49 -10.30 -2.53
N LEU A 133 -5.45 -9.85 -1.75
CA LEU A 133 -5.40 -9.93 -0.29
C LEU A 133 -5.82 -11.32 0.21
N PRO A 134 -5.10 -11.87 1.20
CA PRO A 134 -5.53 -13.11 1.85
C PRO A 134 -6.91 -12.98 2.48
N HIS A 135 -7.67 -14.07 2.45
CA HIS A 135 -9.02 -14.10 3.01
C HIS A 135 -9.04 -13.73 4.50
N GLU A 136 -8.04 -14.17 5.25
CA GLU A 136 -7.96 -13.91 6.69
C GLU A 136 -7.91 -12.42 7.01
N ILE A 137 -7.32 -11.64 6.13
CA ILE A 137 -7.19 -10.19 6.31
C ILE A 137 -8.53 -9.50 6.07
N LEU A 138 -9.32 -10.02 5.13
CA LEU A 138 -10.59 -9.41 4.74
C LEU A 138 -11.72 -9.72 5.72
N GLU A 139 -11.55 -10.73 6.55
CA GLU A 139 -12.49 -11.04 7.62
C GLU A 139 -12.32 -10.06 8.82
#